data_356242c5229f0b1962713220be84ac92
#
_entry.id   356242c5229f0b1962713220be84ac92
#
_cell.length_a   1.000
_cell.length_b   1.000
_cell.length_c   1.000
_cell.angle_alpha   90.00
_cell.angle_beta   90.00
_cell.angle_gamma   90.00
#
_symmetry.space_group_name_H-M   'P 1'
#
loop_
_entity.id
_entity.type
_entity.pdbx_description
1 polymer ?
#
loop_
_entity_poly.entity_id
_entity_poly.type
_entity_poly.pdbx_seq_one_letter_code
_entity_poly.pdbx_strand_id
1 'polypeptide(L)'
;MNEISAGALLLESSYHEAGHVVVCLAGTDAKVEFARASSGGKGTSRLTNAADLTPYRAAQIALAGRVSEEEFLGYPARAVPDNDGYLLRPALAALAGTCDEEEARTATRTVLRRHAAAVTSVARILRRHADVDVPSSILRGAMGDADMSEAIETEERHA
;
A
#
# COMPACT_ATOMS: atom_id res chain seq x y z
N MET A 1 14.58 -7.81 25.97
CA MET A 1 13.80 -7.12 24.93
C MET A 1 14.56 -7.27 23.62
N ASN A 2 13.95 -7.88 22.61
CA ASN A 2 14.57 -7.90 21.30
C ASN A 2 14.44 -6.52 20.68
N GLU A 3 15.53 -5.80 20.53
CA GLU A 3 15.59 -4.59 19.71
C GLU A 3 15.31 -4.99 18.27
N ILE A 4 14.21 -4.46 17.74
CA ILE A 4 13.87 -4.65 16.31
C ILE A 4 14.89 -3.84 15.53
N SER A 5 15.62 -4.48 14.62
CA SER A 5 16.63 -3.79 13.83
C SER A 5 15.99 -2.70 12.95
N ALA A 6 16.72 -1.59 12.76
CA ALA A 6 16.28 -0.51 11.86
C ALA A 6 15.98 -1.03 10.44
N GLY A 7 16.68 -2.07 10.00
CA GLY A 7 16.42 -2.73 8.72
C GLY A 7 15.07 -3.43 8.65
N ALA A 8 14.63 -4.07 9.74
CA ALA A 8 13.32 -4.70 9.82
C ALA A 8 12.20 -3.66 9.85
N LEU A 9 12.38 -2.58 10.60
CA LEU A 9 11.42 -1.46 10.64
C LEU A 9 11.28 -0.78 9.27
N LEU A 10 12.38 -0.58 8.57
CA LEU A 10 12.37 -0.01 7.21
C LEU A 10 11.69 -0.94 6.22
N LEU A 11 11.92 -2.26 6.31
CA LEU A 11 11.27 -3.24 5.45
C LEU A 11 9.75 -3.21 5.65
N GLU A 12 9.29 -3.25 6.90
CA GLU A 12 7.85 -3.16 7.23
C GLU A 12 7.24 -1.86 6.72
N SER A 13 7.86 -0.72 7.02
CA SER A 13 7.40 0.59 6.55
C SER A 13 7.33 0.65 5.02
N SER A 14 8.30 0.08 4.32
CA SER A 14 8.32 0.11 2.85
C SER A 14 7.18 -0.70 2.23
N TYR A 15 6.83 -1.86 2.77
CA TYR A 15 5.69 -2.65 2.30
C TYR A 15 4.35 -2.06 2.71
N HIS A 16 4.28 -1.46 3.89
CA HIS A 16 3.10 -0.73 4.35
C HIS A 16 2.75 0.40 3.36
N GLU A 17 3.69 1.30 3.11
CA GLU A 17 3.48 2.43 2.21
C GLU A 17 3.30 2.00 0.75
N ALA A 18 3.99 0.94 0.30
CA ALA A 18 3.77 0.36 -1.02
C ALA A 18 2.33 -0.14 -1.20
N GLY A 19 1.73 -0.72 -0.16
CA GLY A 19 0.33 -1.11 -0.17
C GLY A 19 -0.60 0.07 -0.46
N HIS A 20 -0.45 1.17 0.26
CA HIS A 20 -1.22 2.38 0.03
C HIS A 20 -1.04 2.92 -1.39
N VAL A 21 0.20 3.06 -1.83
CA VAL A 21 0.53 3.56 -3.18
C VAL A 21 -0.10 2.71 -4.27
N VAL A 22 0.06 1.39 -4.21
CA VAL A 22 -0.44 0.50 -5.25
C VAL A 22 -1.96 0.48 -5.29
N VAL A 23 -2.64 0.41 -4.15
CA VAL A 23 -4.11 0.48 -4.12
C VAL A 23 -4.63 1.82 -4.64
N CYS A 24 -3.96 2.93 -4.31
CA CYS A 24 -4.30 4.24 -4.86
C CYS A 24 -4.12 4.28 -6.38
N LEU A 25 -2.95 3.89 -6.88
CA LEU A 25 -2.58 4.04 -8.29
C LEU A 25 -3.22 2.98 -9.21
N ALA A 26 -3.65 1.84 -8.66
CA ALA A 26 -4.45 0.85 -9.39
C ALA A 26 -5.85 1.37 -9.77
N GLY A 27 -6.35 2.38 -9.06
CA GLY A 27 -7.54 3.13 -9.41
C GLY A 27 -7.21 4.44 -10.12
N THR A 28 -8.24 5.11 -10.62
CA THR A 28 -8.10 6.43 -11.27
C THR A 28 -8.57 7.59 -10.39
N ASP A 29 -9.14 7.28 -9.24
CA ASP A 29 -9.83 8.20 -8.34
C ASP A 29 -8.93 8.81 -7.25
N ALA A 30 -7.88 8.09 -6.82
CA ALA A 30 -6.96 8.57 -5.79
C ALA A 30 -5.71 9.24 -6.40
N LYS A 31 -5.28 10.33 -5.78
CA LYS A 31 -4.12 11.11 -6.21
C LYS A 31 -3.06 11.09 -5.13
N VAL A 32 -2.00 10.33 -5.36
CA VAL A 32 -0.81 10.28 -4.50
C VAL A 32 0.12 11.41 -4.87
N GLU A 33 0.57 12.19 -3.90
CA GLU A 33 1.60 13.21 -4.07
C GLU A 33 3.01 12.60 -3.91
N PHE A 34 3.23 11.93 -2.79
CA PHE A 34 4.46 11.20 -2.49
C PHE A 34 4.19 10.04 -1.52
N ALA A 35 5.18 9.18 -1.38
CA ALA A 35 5.28 8.23 -0.28
C ALA A 35 6.71 8.20 0.28
N ARG A 36 6.83 7.84 1.55
CA ARG A 36 8.10 7.73 2.27
C ARG A 36 8.07 6.55 3.21
N ALA A 37 9.03 5.64 3.07
CA ALA A 37 9.31 4.63 4.08
C ALA A 37 10.30 5.19 5.10
N SER A 38 10.16 4.80 6.37
CA SER A 38 11.01 5.32 7.45
C SER A 38 11.81 4.20 8.12
N SER A 39 13.07 4.48 8.36
CA SER A 39 13.95 3.64 9.19
C SER A 39 13.47 3.51 10.63
N GLY A 40 12.64 4.43 11.11
CA GLY A 40 11.95 4.37 12.40
C GLY A 40 10.65 3.57 12.40
N GLY A 41 10.26 2.96 11.26
CA GLY A 41 9.07 2.12 11.15
C GLY A 41 7.76 2.86 10.86
N LYS A 42 7.76 4.19 10.87
CA LYS A 42 6.59 5.02 10.53
C LYS A 42 6.79 5.69 9.19
N GLY A 43 6.14 5.15 8.17
CA GLY A 43 6.11 5.76 6.85
C GLY A 43 5.01 6.81 6.70
N THR A 44 4.87 7.31 5.49
CA THR A 44 3.81 8.27 5.14
C THR A 44 3.51 8.15 3.65
N SER A 45 2.23 8.05 3.30
CA SER A 45 1.73 8.24 1.95
C SER A 45 0.76 9.41 1.96
N ARG A 46 0.99 10.40 1.11
CA ARG A 46 0.16 11.60 1.06
C ARG A 46 -0.76 11.57 -0.15
N LEU A 47 -2.07 11.64 0.14
CA LEU A 47 -3.10 11.84 -0.86
C LEU A 47 -3.53 13.31 -0.90
N THR A 48 -3.73 13.84 -2.11
CA THR A 48 -4.17 15.24 -2.29
C THR A 48 -5.68 15.38 -2.40
N ASN A 49 -6.41 14.28 -2.57
CA ASN A 49 -7.85 14.28 -2.79
C ASN A 49 -8.62 13.26 -1.92
N ALA A 50 -8.16 13.01 -0.70
CA ALA A 50 -8.80 12.06 0.20
C ALA A 50 -10.29 12.34 0.46
N ALA A 51 -10.67 13.63 0.49
CA ALA A 51 -12.05 14.05 0.69
C ALA A 51 -13.01 13.72 -0.49
N ASP A 52 -12.46 13.48 -1.69
CA ASP A 52 -13.23 13.18 -2.90
C ASP A 52 -13.47 11.67 -3.07
N LEU A 53 -12.85 10.83 -2.25
CA LEU A 53 -12.96 9.39 -2.35
C LEU A 53 -14.33 8.89 -1.86
N THR A 54 -14.87 7.88 -2.54
CA THR A 54 -16.02 7.17 -1.99
C THR A 54 -15.64 6.48 -0.67
N PRO A 55 -16.60 6.26 0.26
CA PRO A 55 -16.33 5.55 1.50
C PRO A 55 -15.67 4.18 1.28
N TYR A 56 -16.08 3.45 0.26
CA TYR A 56 -15.51 2.16 -0.07
C TYR A 56 -14.03 2.25 -0.48
N ARG A 57 -13.70 3.21 -1.34
CA ARG A 57 -12.30 3.46 -1.73
C ARG A 57 -11.44 3.94 -0.57
N ALA A 58 -11.98 4.82 0.26
CA ALA A 58 -11.29 5.27 1.46
C ALA A 58 -10.98 4.10 2.41
N ALA A 59 -11.92 3.17 2.62
CA ALA A 59 -11.70 1.98 3.42
C ALA A 59 -10.63 1.06 2.82
N GLN A 60 -10.67 0.79 1.51
CA GLN A 60 -9.65 -0.02 0.83
C GLN A 60 -8.24 0.59 0.98
N ILE A 61 -8.11 1.88 0.74
CA ILE A 61 -6.84 2.58 0.85
C ILE A 61 -6.32 2.55 2.29
N ALA A 62 -7.18 2.83 3.27
CA ALA A 62 -6.79 2.81 4.68
C ALA A 62 -6.34 1.42 5.17
N LEU A 63 -6.92 0.34 4.63
CA LEU A 63 -6.53 -1.02 4.97
C LEU A 63 -5.28 -1.51 4.24
N ALA A 64 -4.89 -0.85 3.15
CA ALA A 64 -3.89 -1.34 2.22
C ALA A 64 -2.50 -1.55 2.84
N GLY A 65 -2.07 -0.68 3.74
CA GLY A 65 -0.79 -0.82 4.43
C GLY A 65 -0.70 -2.11 5.21
N ARG A 66 -1.65 -2.36 6.10
CA ARG A 66 -1.70 -3.58 6.93
C ARG A 66 -1.87 -4.85 6.11
N VAL A 67 -2.76 -4.82 5.14
CA VAL A 67 -2.98 -5.98 4.26
C VAL A 67 -1.74 -6.28 3.45
N SER A 68 -0.98 -5.27 3.04
CA SER A 68 0.31 -5.43 2.36
C SER A 68 1.35 -6.11 3.26
N GLU A 69 1.48 -5.68 4.51
CA GLU A 69 2.39 -6.33 5.48
C GLU A 69 2.01 -7.81 5.69
N GLU A 70 0.73 -8.10 5.92
CA GLU A 70 0.24 -9.47 6.10
C GLU A 70 0.53 -10.35 4.88
N GLU A 71 0.27 -9.84 3.69
CA GLU A 71 0.36 -10.60 2.45
C GLU A 71 1.80 -10.84 1.99
N PHE A 72 2.67 -9.84 2.12
CA PHE A 72 4.02 -9.90 1.57
C PHE A 72 5.11 -10.18 2.60
N LEU A 73 4.89 -9.89 3.87
CA LEU A 73 5.84 -10.18 4.94
C LEU A 73 5.42 -11.38 5.81
N GLY A 74 4.15 -11.80 5.73
CA GLY A 74 3.63 -12.92 6.48
C GLY A 74 3.49 -12.68 7.99
N TYR A 75 3.51 -11.41 8.42
CA TYR A 75 3.28 -11.05 9.80
C TYR A 75 1.83 -10.63 10.02
N PRO A 76 1.23 -10.93 11.19
CA PRO A 76 0.02 -10.25 11.57
C PRO A 76 0.32 -8.75 11.67
N ALA A 77 -0.55 -7.93 11.09
CA ALA A 77 -0.40 -6.48 11.14
C ALA A 77 -0.14 -6.03 12.58
N ARG A 78 0.94 -5.29 12.79
CA ARG A 78 1.24 -4.73 14.10
C ARG A 78 0.11 -3.79 14.50
N ALA A 79 -0.28 -3.84 15.76
CA ALA A 79 -1.16 -2.86 16.37
C ALA A 79 -0.41 -1.54 16.62
N VAL A 80 0.30 -1.03 15.61
CA VAL A 80 0.86 0.33 15.68
C VAL A 80 -0.30 1.28 15.42
N PRO A 81 -0.51 2.29 16.28
CA PRO A 81 -1.43 3.36 15.95
C PRO A 81 -0.90 4.08 14.72
N ASP A 82 -1.49 3.76 13.59
CA ASP A 82 -1.25 4.44 12.34
C ASP A 82 -2.30 5.53 12.16
N ASN A 83 -1.99 6.51 11.33
CA ASN A 83 -2.93 7.54 10.94
C ASN A 83 -4.04 7.02 10.01
N ASP A 84 -3.95 5.77 9.55
CA ASP A 84 -4.91 5.14 8.65
C ASP A 84 -6.30 5.05 9.27
N GLY A 85 -6.39 4.96 10.59
CA GLY A 85 -7.64 5.00 11.32
C GLY A 85 -8.45 6.28 11.09
N TYR A 86 -7.83 7.39 10.75
CA TYR A 86 -8.53 8.63 10.39
C TYR A 86 -9.37 8.48 9.14
N LEU A 87 -8.88 7.74 8.15
CA LEU A 87 -9.60 7.48 6.92
C LEU A 87 -10.56 6.29 7.07
N LEU A 88 -10.15 5.26 7.80
CA LEU A 88 -10.90 4.02 7.93
C LEU A 88 -12.20 4.16 8.72
N ARG A 89 -12.16 4.79 9.90
CA ARG A 89 -13.32 4.88 10.78
C ARG A 89 -14.51 5.61 10.16
N PRO A 90 -14.34 6.81 9.58
CA PRO A 90 -15.44 7.48 8.90
C PRO A 90 -15.96 6.69 7.69
N ALA A 91 -15.06 6.05 6.96
CA ALA A 91 -15.42 5.24 5.80
C ALA A 91 -16.29 4.04 6.18
N LEU A 92 -15.91 3.28 7.20
CA LEU A 92 -16.70 2.14 7.69
C LEU A 92 -18.04 2.60 8.28
N ALA A 93 -18.08 3.73 8.98
CA ALA A 93 -19.33 4.29 9.49
C ALA A 93 -20.29 4.65 8.35
N ALA A 94 -19.80 5.22 7.24
CA ALA A 94 -20.59 5.53 6.06
C ALA A 94 -21.06 4.29 5.28
N LEU A 95 -20.36 3.16 5.42
CA LEU A 95 -20.67 1.87 4.78
C LEU A 95 -21.53 0.96 5.66
N ALA A 96 -21.91 1.38 6.87
CA ALA A 96 -22.65 0.56 7.81
C ALA A 96 -23.90 -0.08 7.16
N GLY A 97 -23.98 -1.41 7.23
CA GLY A 97 -25.06 -2.20 6.60
C GLY A 97 -24.89 -2.52 5.12
N THR A 98 -23.85 -2.00 4.45
CA THR A 98 -23.54 -2.28 3.04
C THR A 98 -22.25 -3.07 2.84
N CYS A 99 -21.24 -2.77 3.65
CA CYS A 99 -19.93 -3.41 3.59
C CYS A 99 -19.30 -3.36 4.98
N ASP A 100 -18.72 -4.43 5.43
CA ASP A 100 -17.96 -4.48 6.67
C ASP A 100 -16.43 -4.39 6.43
N GLU A 101 -15.66 -4.31 7.52
CA GLU A 101 -14.20 -4.21 7.43
C GLU A 101 -13.59 -5.44 6.76
N GLU A 102 -14.10 -6.64 7.01
CA GLU A 102 -13.54 -7.88 6.46
C GLU A 102 -13.79 -7.98 4.94
N GLU A 103 -14.94 -7.53 4.47
CA GLU A 103 -15.23 -7.43 3.03
C GLU A 103 -14.30 -6.43 2.35
N ALA A 104 -14.10 -5.25 2.94
CA ALA A 104 -13.16 -4.25 2.43
C ALA A 104 -11.72 -4.77 2.44
N ARG A 105 -11.31 -5.48 3.50
CA ARG A 105 -9.99 -6.12 3.64
C ARG A 105 -9.77 -7.18 2.55
N THR A 106 -10.75 -8.03 2.30
CA THR A 106 -10.69 -9.07 1.27
C THR A 106 -10.58 -8.46 -0.12
N ALA A 107 -11.33 -7.42 -0.42
CA ALA A 107 -11.23 -6.69 -1.69
C ALA A 107 -9.86 -6.03 -1.86
N THR A 108 -9.32 -5.42 -0.80
CA THR A 108 -7.98 -4.82 -0.80
C THR A 108 -6.91 -5.87 -1.06
N ARG A 109 -6.99 -7.03 -0.41
CA ARG A 109 -6.07 -8.17 -0.64
C ARG A 109 -6.11 -8.63 -2.10
N THR A 110 -7.27 -8.69 -2.71
CA THR A 110 -7.43 -9.05 -4.13
C THR A 110 -6.71 -8.06 -5.06
N VAL A 111 -6.82 -6.76 -4.79
CA VAL A 111 -6.09 -5.74 -5.57
C VAL A 111 -4.57 -5.91 -5.39
N LEU A 112 -4.09 -6.06 -4.15
CA LEU A 112 -2.66 -6.20 -3.87
C LEU A 112 -2.07 -7.46 -4.50
N ARG A 113 -2.77 -8.59 -4.47
CA ARG A 113 -2.34 -9.83 -5.13
C ARG A 113 -2.25 -9.68 -6.65
N ARG A 114 -3.23 -9.01 -7.26
CA ARG A 114 -3.22 -8.72 -8.70
C ARG A 114 -2.03 -7.88 -9.11
N HIS A 115 -1.56 -7.00 -8.24
CA HIS A 115 -0.44 -6.09 -8.45
C HIS A 115 0.79 -6.43 -7.59
N ALA A 116 1.01 -7.72 -7.30
CA ALA A 116 2.08 -8.17 -6.39
C ALA A 116 3.48 -7.69 -6.82
N ALA A 117 3.79 -7.76 -8.11
CA ALA A 117 5.07 -7.29 -8.65
C ALA A 117 5.22 -5.77 -8.47
N ALA A 118 4.14 -5.00 -8.64
CA ALA A 118 4.14 -3.56 -8.40
C ALA A 118 4.38 -3.23 -6.92
N VAL A 119 3.75 -3.96 -5.98
CA VAL A 119 4.00 -3.78 -4.54
C VAL A 119 5.48 -3.99 -4.21
N THR A 120 6.08 -5.06 -4.70
CA THR A 120 7.50 -5.36 -4.48
C THR A 120 8.41 -4.29 -5.10
N SER A 121 8.09 -3.82 -6.30
CA SER A 121 8.86 -2.79 -7.00
C SER A 121 8.79 -1.44 -6.27
N VAL A 122 7.61 -1.01 -5.85
CA VAL A 122 7.42 0.22 -5.07
C VAL A 122 8.11 0.11 -3.71
N ALA A 123 7.95 -1.01 -2.99
CA ALA A 123 8.62 -1.22 -1.70
C ALA A 123 10.15 -1.14 -1.83
N ARG A 124 10.72 -1.68 -2.92
CA ARG A 124 12.16 -1.60 -3.21
C ARG A 124 12.61 -0.15 -3.42
N ILE A 125 11.86 0.63 -4.17
CA ILE A 125 12.16 2.06 -4.39
C ILE A 125 12.10 2.83 -3.08
N LEU A 126 11.03 2.66 -2.29
CA LEU A 126 10.87 3.33 -1.00
C LEU A 126 12.01 2.97 -0.03
N ARG A 127 12.43 1.70 -0.01
CA ARG A 127 13.55 1.25 0.83
C ARG A 127 14.90 1.83 0.40
N ARG A 128 15.14 2.01 -0.90
CA ARG A 128 16.35 2.66 -1.42
C ARG A 128 16.43 4.14 -1.08
N HIS A 129 15.29 4.78 -0.95
CA HIS A 129 15.16 6.20 -0.63
C HIS A 129 14.59 6.39 0.79
N ALA A 130 15.08 5.58 1.75
CA ALA A 130 14.63 5.65 3.13
C ALA A 130 14.64 7.08 3.68
N ASP A 131 13.59 7.43 4.42
CA ASP A 131 13.42 8.75 5.03
C ASP A 131 13.34 9.94 4.04
N VAL A 132 13.14 9.66 2.75
CA VAL A 132 12.98 10.69 1.69
C VAL A 132 11.61 10.55 1.02
N ASP A 133 10.99 11.67 0.70
CA ASP A 133 9.75 11.72 -0.05
C ASP A 133 9.99 11.28 -1.50
N VAL A 134 9.40 10.17 -1.90
CA VAL A 134 9.45 9.68 -3.29
C VAL A 134 8.21 10.18 -4.03
N PRO A 135 8.37 11.01 -5.07
CA PRO A 135 7.24 11.62 -5.76
C PRO A 135 6.46 10.60 -6.60
N SER A 136 5.20 10.92 -6.83
CA SER A 136 4.24 10.08 -7.58
C SER A 136 4.76 9.65 -8.96
N SER A 137 5.50 10.49 -9.66
CA SER A 137 6.06 10.17 -10.98
C SER A 137 7.00 8.97 -10.96
N ILE A 138 7.85 8.85 -9.92
CA ILE A 138 8.76 7.73 -9.74
C ILE A 138 7.97 6.48 -9.30
N LEU A 139 6.98 6.64 -8.41
CA LEU A 139 6.15 5.53 -7.95
C LEU A 139 5.33 4.91 -9.11
N ARG A 140 4.79 5.74 -10.00
CA ARG A 140 4.10 5.28 -11.21
C ARG A 140 5.03 4.55 -12.18
N GLY A 141 6.27 5.02 -12.33
CA GLY A 141 7.29 4.34 -13.12
C GLY A 141 7.56 2.94 -12.58
N ALA A 142 7.71 2.80 -11.26
CA ALA A 142 7.94 1.51 -10.62
C ALA A 142 6.77 0.52 -10.83
N MET A 143 5.53 0.99 -10.91
CA MET A 143 4.37 0.17 -11.25
C MET A 143 4.36 -0.25 -12.72
N GLY A 144 4.65 0.67 -13.63
CA GLY A 144 4.69 0.40 -15.08
C GLY A 144 5.76 -0.63 -15.46
N ASP A 145 6.94 -0.53 -14.87
CA ASP A 145 8.02 -1.51 -15.06
C ASP A 145 7.64 -2.91 -14.57
N ALA A 146 6.85 -3.02 -13.51
CA ALA A 146 6.36 -4.28 -12.99
C ALA A 146 5.32 -4.93 -13.91
N ASP A 147 4.38 -4.16 -14.43
CA ASP A 147 3.36 -4.64 -15.38
C ASP A 147 4.01 -5.18 -16.68
N MET A 148 5.06 -4.53 -17.18
CA MET A 148 5.83 -4.99 -18.33
C MET A 148 6.56 -6.32 -18.04
N SER A 149 7.09 -6.50 -16.83
CA SER A 149 7.77 -7.74 -16.43
C SER A 149 6.81 -8.92 -16.36
N GLU A 150 5.60 -8.73 -15.82
CA GLU A 150 4.56 -9.77 -15.78
C GLU A 150 4.10 -10.17 -17.17
N ALA A 151 3.97 -9.21 -18.11
CA ALA A 151 3.60 -9.47 -19.49
C ALA A 151 4.64 -10.37 -20.20
N ILE A 152 5.92 -10.09 -20.01
CA ILE A 152 7.02 -10.87 -20.60
C ILE A 152 7.04 -12.30 -20.04
N GLU A 153 6.93 -12.47 -18.71
CA GLU A 153 6.90 -13.80 -18.07
C GLU A 153 5.67 -14.63 -18.50
N THR A 154 4.56 -13.98 -18.80
CA THR A 154 3.34 -14.66 -19.27
C THR A 154 3.50 -15.13 -20.72
N GLU A 155 4.13 -14.36 -21.59
CA GLU A 155 4.42 -14.74 -22.97
C GLU A 155 5.42 -15.91 -23.02
N GLU A 156 6.46 -15.90 -22.21
CA GLU A 156 7.44 -17.00 -22.16
C GLU A 156 6.85 -18.32 -21.67
N ARG A 157 5.84 -18.29 -20.81
CA ARG A 157 5.16 -19.52 -20.34
C ARG A 157 4.19 -20.12 -21.37
N HIS A 158 3.79 -19.37 -22.37
CA HIS A 158 2.86 -19.81 -23.41
C HIS A 158 3.52 -20.03 -24.78
N ALA A 159 4.82 -19.78 -24.86
CA ALA A 159 5.65 -20.09 -26.01
C ALA A 159 6.33 -21.47 -25.87
#